data_c89e84c80e0ba4c6a91535a5a00b19ec
#
_entry.id   c89e84c80e0ba4c6a91535a5a00b19ec
#
_cell.length_a   1.000
_cell.length_b   1.000
_cell.length_c   1.000
_cell.angle_alpha   90.00
_cell.angle_beta   90.00
_cell.angle_gamma   90.00
#
_symmetry.space_group_name_H-M   'P 1'
#
loop_
_entity.id
_entity.type
_entity.pdbx_description
1 polymer ?
#
loop_
_entity_poly.entity_id
_entity_poly.type
_entity_poly.pdbx_seq_one_letter_code
_entity_poly.pdbx_strand_id
1 'polypeptide(L)'
;MTAFPSPSRLLPPAYRPLFAHRDFRRLLPALAACDLGDGMSMVAVAWTALAIAPPGRAGLLVGAAVAAYALPGAAGALLLGRWLRRLPAWRLLAADSWLRAVLLGCVPLAWALGELRPAGYVALLAGSSVLHAWGGAGKYALLARVLPAGQRLAANALVSSSGSAAVIVGPALAGFLAAAVSPAWIIGLDAASFAVLAVRAGRLGSRKRTAGQAPAEGAADDATDSAPAPVDTGQAAAGRRLLRGQPELLGILALTWFFNFLYGPVEVALPLHVTGDLHAGARLLGLYWTLFGAGAVLGALCAGTLRRLPLWPVTLGIVAGWGLTLVPFGLGAPAAVTLACFSLGGIIYGPFTALSFTLFQDRTPAALLTTVLAARGAALLTAAPVGTALGGPLTAALGPRTVLAASGLATLALAATTATARALGTAHRTGGSESEPAPAEPGAPS
;
A
#
# COMPACT_ATOMS: atom_id res chain seq x y z
N MET A 1 34.32 3.28 34.36
CA MET A 1 33.67 2.47 33.28
C MET A 1 32.17 2.68 33.41
N THR A 2 31.60 3.64 32.72
CA THR A 2 30.15 3.88 32.67
C THR A 2 29.52 2.84 31.74
N ALA A 3 28.77 1.91 32.33
CA ALA A 3 28.05 0.90 31.56
C ALA A 3 27.04 1.60 30.64
N PHE A 4 27.18 1.42 29.32
CA PHE A 4 26.17 1.87 28.36
C PHE A 4 24.80 1.26 28.74
N PRO A 5 23.75 2.07 28.88
CA PRO A 5 22.42 1.57 29.20
C PRO A 5 22.00 0.55 28.14
N SER A 6 21.49 -0.61 28.60
CA SER A 6 20.99 -1.65 27.72
C SER A 6 19.98 -1.05 26.73
N PRO A 7 20.04 -1.36 25.42
CA PRO A 7 19.17 -0.75 24.39
C PRO A 7 17.68 -0.86 24.68
N SER A 8 17.27 -1.80 25.54
CA SER A 8 15.89 -1.94 26.02
C SER A 8 15.39 -0.79 26.89
N ARG A 9 16.28 0.01 27.50
CA ARG A 9 15.88 1.16 28.34
C ARG A 9 15.49 2.40 27.52
N LEU A 10 15.93 2.48 26.28
CA LEU A 10 15.61 3.59 25.36
C LEU A 10 14.22 3.43 24.70
N LEU A 11 13.61 2.24 24.80
CA LEU A 11 12.31 1.97 24.19
C LEU A 11 11.17 2.40 25.13
N PRO A 12 10.05 2.95 24.60
CA PRO A 12 8.84 3.20 25.35
C PRO A 12 8.38 1.94 26.10
N PRO A 13 7.78 2.08 27.28
CA PRO A 13 7.42 0.94 28.15
C PRO A 13 6.58 -0.15 27.46
N ALA A 14 5.68 0.25 26.54
CA ALA A 14 4.80 -0.65 25.79
C ALA A 14 5.56 -1.64 24.87
N TYR A 15 6.76 -1.31 24.43
CA TYR A 15 7.55 -2.15 23.52
C TYR A 15 8.56 -3.04 24.21
N ARG A 16 8.94 -2.75 25.46
CA ARG A 16 9.96 -3.51 26.20
C ARG A 16 9.62 -5.00 26.35
N PRO A 17 8.37 -5.40 26.66
CA PRO A 17 8.01 -6.81 26.79
C PRO A 17 8.16 -7.61 25.51
N LEU A 18 8.03 -6.97 24.33
CA LEU A 18 8.19 -7.63 23.03
C LEU A 18 9.59 -8.23 22.84
N PHE A 19 10.60 -7.51 23.30
CA PHE A 19 12.01 -7.91 23.18
C PHE A 19 12.43 -8.99 24.16
N ALA A 20 11.58 -9.32 25.16
CA ALA A 20 11.77 -10.50 25.98
C ALA A 20 11.53 -11.80 25.20
N HIS A 21 10.67 -11.77 24.17
CA HIS A 21 10.38 -12.93 23.33
C HIS A 21 11.49 -13.17 22.30
N ARG A 22 12.19 -14.28 22.46
CA ARG A 22 13.35 -14.67 21.63
C ARG A 22 13.01 -14.77 20.15
N ASP A 23 11.82 -15.28 19.85
CA ASP A 23 11.35 -15.48 18.47
C ASP A 23 11.00 -14.15 17.81
N PHE A 24 10.34 -13.24 18.50
CA PHE A 24 10.07 -11.89 17.99
C PHE A 24 11.35 -11.10 17.77
N ARG A 25 12.29 -11.12 18.71
CA ARG A 25 13.59 -10.45 18.58
C ARG A 25 14.43 -10.92 17.39
N ARG A 26 14.23 -12.17 16.95
CA ARG A 26 14.90 -12.72 15.77
C ARG A 26 14.16 -12.46 14.47
N LEU A 27 12.83 -12.36 14.51
CA LEU A 27 11.99 -12.15 13.35
C LEU A 27 11.96 -10.68 12.92
N LEU A 28 11.87 -9.75 13.89
CA LEU A 28 11.72 -8.32 13.62
C LEU A 28 12.80 -7.73 12.70
N PRO A 29 14.11 -7.97 12.90
CA PRO A 29 15.13 -7.42 12.00
C PRO A 29 15.02 -7.96 10.57
N ALA A 30 14.59 -9.23 10.41
CA ALA A 30 14.39 -9.81 9.08
C ALA A 30 13.17 -9.18 8.38
N LEU A 31 12.08 -8.92 9.12
CA LEU A 31 10.92 -8.20 8.58
C LEU A 31 11.30 -6.77 8.19
N ALA A 32 12.03 -6.05 9.05
CA ALA A 32 12.47 -4.70 8.75
C ALA A 32 13.42 -4.63 7.54
N ALA A 33 14.30 -5.62 7.39
CA ALA A 33 15.17 -5.73 6.22
C ALA A 33 14.38 -5.99 4.94
N CYS A 34 13.33 -6.83 4.99
CA CYS A 34 12.44 -7.05 3.84
C CYS A 34 11.62 -5.80 3.51
N ASP A 35 11.04 -5.13 4.52
CA ASP A 35 10.31 -3.88 4.30
C ASP A 35 11.24 -2.85 3.62
N LEU A 36 12.50 -2.74 4.05
CA LEU A 36 13.50 -1.84 3.45
C LEU A 36 13.85 -2.26 2.02
N GLY A 37 14.02 -3.56 1.76
CA GLY A 37 14.24 -4.13 0.43
C GLY A 37 13.09 -3.80 -0.53
N ASP A 38 11.86 -4.02 -0.10
CA ASP A 38 10.66 -3.65 -0.86
C ASP A 38 10.64 -2.13 -1.17
N GLY A 39 10.98 -1.29 -0.19
CA GLY A 39 11.09 0.15 -0.40
C GLY A 39 12.16 0.55 -1.43
N MET A 40 13.32 -0.13 -1.42
CA MET A 40 14.36 0.06 -2.45
C MET A 40 13.88 -0.42 -3.83
N SER A 41 13.13 -1.51 -3.87
CA SER A 41 12.62 -2.10 -5.11
C SER A 41 11.66 -1.18 -5.86
N MET A 42 10.98 -0.23 -5.20
CA MET A 42 10.15 0.79 -5.88
C MET A 42 10.95 1.57 -6.95
N VAL A 43 12.20 1.90 -6.66
CA VAL A 43 13.08 2.60 -7.62
C VAL A 43 13.80 1.60 -8.52
N ALA A 44 14.35 0.52 -7.94
CA ALA A 44 15.21 -0.41 -8.65
C ALA A 44 14.45 -1.17 -9.75
N VAL A 45 13.20 -1.53 -9.55
CA VAL A 45 12.35 -2.20 -10.56
C VAL A 45 12.14 -1.31 -11.77
N ALA A 46 11.72 -0.07 -11.57
CA ALA A 46 11.51 0.86 -12.68
C ALA A 46 12.83 1.18 -13.40
N TRP A 47 13.91 1.35 -12.64
CA TRP A 47 15.22 1.69 -13.21
C TRP A 47 15.86 0.53 -13.97
N THR A 48 15.72 -0.71 -13.50
CA THR A 48 16.15 -1.89 -14.23
C THR A 48 15.36 -2.03 -15.54
N ALA A 49 14.04 -1.80 -15.52
CA ALA A 49 13.21 -1.80 -16.72
C ALA A 49 13.68 -0.77 -17.75
N LEU A 50 14.02 0.45 -17.30
CA LEU A 50 14.57 1.50 -18.17
C LEU A 50 15.90 1.08 -18.82
N ALA A 51 16.77 0.42 -18.03
CA ALA A 51 18.10 0.01 -18.49
C ALA A 51 18.06 -1.09 -19.57
N ILE A 52 17.02 -1.96 -19.56
CA ILE A 52 16.89 -3.06 -20.54
C ILE A 52 15.82 -2.78 -21.61
N ALA A 53 15.20 -1.59 -21.57
CA ALA A 53 14.10 -1.27 -22.49
C ALA A 53 14.58 -1.14 -23.93
N PRO A 54 13.88 -1.78 -24.89
CA PRO A 54 14.13 -1.51 -26.31
C PRO A 54 13.79 -0.05 -26.66
N PRO A 55 14.44 0.52 -27.68
CA PRO A 55 14.15 1.87 -28.14
C PRO A 55 12.65 2.09 -28.38
N GLY A 56 12.10 3.19 -27.86
CA GLY A 56 10.69 3.55 -28.00
C GLY A 56 9.70 2.74 -27.15
N ARG A 57 10.15 1.77 -26.33
CA ARG A 57 9.26 0.91 -25.51
C ARG A 57 9.50 1.05 -24.00
N ALA A 58 10.25 2.04 -23.57
CA ALA A 58 10.58 2.24 -22.14
C ALA A 58 9.33 2.36 -21.26
N GLY A 59 8.33 3.16 -21.67
CA GLY A 59 7.08 3.32 -20.93
C GLY A 59 6.28 2.03 -20.75
N LEU A 60 6.18 1.24 -21.82
CA LEU A 60 5.51 -0.06 -21.78
C LEU A 60 6.22 -1.03 -20.83
N LEU A 61 7.55 -1.08 -20.89
CA LEU A 61 8.31 -2.01 -20.05
C LEU A 61 8.30 -1.59 -18.58
N VAL A 62 8.42 -0.30 -18.27
CA VAL A 62 8.29 0.19 -16.89
C VAL A 62 6.89 -0.11 -16.35
N GLY A 63 5.85 0.20 -17.10
CA GLY A 63 4.48 -0.11 -16.72
C GLY A 63 4.24 -1.60 -16.51
N ALA A 64 4.74 -2.45 -17.43
CA ALA A 64 4.65 -3.90 -17.31
C ALA A 64 5.42 -4.43 -16.10
N ALA A 65 6.61 -3.91 -15.81
CA ALA A 65 7.43 -4.32 -14.67
C ALA A 65 6.78 -3.96 -13.32
N VAL A 66 6.32 -2.71 -13.19
CA VAL A 66 5.65 -2.25 -11.95
C VAL A 66 4.31 -2.99 -11.76
N ALA A 67 3.53 -3.16 -12.83
CA ALA A 67 2.30 -3.94 -12.79
C ALA A 67 2.55 -5.42 -12.45
N ALA A 68 3.58 -6.04 -13.01
CA ALA A 68 3.97 -7.41 -12.72
C ALA A 68 4.44 -7.61 -11.27
N TYR A 69 5.02 -6.59 -10.67
CA TYR A 69 5.43 -6.62 -9.26
C TYR A 69 4.24 -6.52 -8.29
N ALA A 70 3.09 -5.97 -8.71
CA ALA A 70 1.92 -5.71 -7.86
C ALA A 70 0.69 -6.58 -8.18
N LEU A 71 0.28 -6.70 -9.46
CA LEU A 71 -0.97 -7.34 -9.89
C LEU A 71 -1.09 -8.83 -9.54
N PRO A 72 -0.07 -9.67 -9.75
CA PRO A 72 -0.22 -11.11 -9.52
C PRO A 72 -0.47 -11.44 -8.04
N GLY A 73 -0.05 -10.58 -7.11
CA GLY A 73 -0.37 -10.72 -5.69
C GLY A 73 -1.86 -10.66 -5.40
N ALA A 74 -2.57 -9.72 -6.06
CA ALA A 74 -4.04 -9.62 -5.95
C ALA A 74 -4.74 -10.85 -6.59
N ALA A 75 -4.28 -11.28 -7.77
CA ALA A 75 -4.78 -12.48 -8.42
C ALA A 75 -4.52 -13.73 -7.55
N GLY A 76 -3.31 -13.88 -6.99
CA GLY A 76 -2.96 -14.97 -6.09
C GLY A 76 -3.79 -15.01 -4.82
N ALA A 77 -4.16 -13.84 -4.27
CA ALA A 77 -5.07 -13.76 -3.13
C ALA A 77 -6.44 -14.39 -3.43
N LEU A 78 -6.98 -14.14 -4.61
CA LEU A 78 -8.29 -14.63 -5.03
C LEU A 78 -8.26 -16.10 -5.48
N LEU A 79 -7.30 -16.47 -6.32
CA LEU A 79 -7.26 -17.78 -6.99
C LEU A 79 -6.75 -18.90 -6.07
N LEU A 80 -5.72 -18.61 -5.25
CA LEU A 80 -5.07 -19.62 -4.42
C LEU A 80 -5.69 -19.77 -3.03
N GLY A 81 -6.69 -18.93 -2.69
CA GLY A 81 -7.27 -18.86 -1.35
C GLY A 81 -7.73 -20.19 -0.77
N ARG A 82 -8.40 -21.02 -1.57
CA ARG A 82 -8.93 -22.33 -1.11
C ARG A 82 -7.85 -23.31 -0.65
N TRP A 83 -6.64 -23.22 -1.20
CA TRP A 83 -5.52 -24.12 -0.86
C TRP A 83 -4.62 -23.53 0.23
N LEU A 84 -4.32 -22.23 0.14
CA LEU A 84 -3.39 -21.57 1.03
C LEU A 84 -3.95 -21.34 2.43
N ARG A 85 -5.30 -21.20 2.59
CA ARG A 85 -5.95 -21.11 3.91
C ARG A 85 -5.69 -22.30 4.84
N ARG A 86 -5.36 -23.48 4.29
CA ARG A 86 -5.04 -24.68 5.07
C ARG A 86 -3.60 -24.70 5.58
N LEU A 87 -2.76 -23.79 5.11
CA LEU A 87 -1.36 -23.77 5.50
C LEU A 87 -1.15 -22.95 6.79
N PRO A 88 -0.28 -23.41 7.69
CA PRO A 88 0.05 -22.62 8.88
C PRO A 88 0.79 -21.33 8.49
N ALA A 89 0.59 -20.27 9.27
CA ALA A 89 1.10 -18.93 9.03
C ALA A 89 2.60 -18.86 8.68
N TRP A 90 3.43 -19.66 9.36
CA TRP A 90 4.87 -19.72 9.10
C TRP A 90 5.20 -20.28 7.71
N ARG A 91 4.40 -21.24 7.19
CA ARG A 91 4.58 -21.78 5.83
C ARG A 91 4.17 -20.76 4.78
N LEU A 92 3.11 -20.02 5.01
CA LEU A 92 2.68 -18.93 4.09
C LEU A 92 3.77 -17.87 3.97
N LEU A 93 4.29 -17.39 5.10
CA LEU A 93 5.38 -16.42 5.12
C LEU A 93 6.67 -16.99 4.49
N ALA A 94 7.04 -18.22 4.83
CA ALA A 94 8.25 -18.83 4.30
C ALA A 94 8.14 -19.12 2.78
N ALA A 95 6.98 -19.59 2.29
CA ALA A 95 6.77 -19.87 0.88
C ALA A 95 6.82 -18.61 0.02
N ASP A 96 6.14 -17.54 0.45
CA ASP A 96 6.23 -16.23 -0.21
C ASP A 96 7.67 -15.71 -0.22
N SER A 97 8.33 -15.73 0.93
CA SER A 97 9.71 -15.22 1.05
C SER A 97 10.70 -16.05 0.21
N TRP A 98 10.56 -17.38 0.13
CA TRP A 98 11.39 -18.21 -0.74
C TRP A 98 11.12 -17.94 -2.22
N LEU A 99 9.84 -17.83 -2.62
CA LEU A 99 9.48 -17.52 -3.99
C LEU A 99 10.11 -16.20 -4.45
N ARG A 100 9.99 -15.16 -3.62
CA ARG A 100 10.61 -13.86 -3.87
C ARG A 100 12.14 -13.94 -3.89
N ALA A 101 12.75 -14.59 -2.90
CA ALA A 101 14.20 -14.74 -2.83
C ALA A 101 14.77 -15.39 -4.09
N VAL A 102 14.14 -16.45 -4.60
CA VAL A 102 14.61 -17.18 -5.78
C VAL A 102 14.38 -16.34 -7.04
N LEU A 103 13.15 -15.88 -7.28
CA LEU A 103 12.81 -15.22 -8.55
C LEU A 103 13.43 -13.81 -8.66
N LEU A 104 13.43 -13.01 -7.59
CA LEU A 104 14.14 -11.73 -7.59
C LEU A 104 15.66 -11.93 -7.63
N GLY A 105 16.19 -13.00 -7.00
CA GLY A 105 17.60 -13.36 -7.07
C GLY A 105 18.06 -13.78 -8.47
N CYS A 106 17.17 -14.29 -9.32
CA CYS A 106 17.48 -14.55 -10.73
C CYS A 106 17.71 -13.26 -11.54
N VAL A 107 17.18 -12.11 -11.10
CA VAL A 107 17.34 -10.84 -11.82
C VAL A 107 18.81 -10.40 -11.89
N PRO A 108 19.56 -10.22 -10.78
CA PRO A 108 20.97 -9.88 -10.85
C PRO A 108 21.82 -10.94 -11.52
N LEU A 109 21.46 -12.23 -11.41
CA LEU A 109 22.17 -13.30 -12.09
C LEU A 109 22.01 -13.19 -13.62
N ALA A 110 20.78 -13.02 -14.12
CA ALA A 110 20.52 -12.83 -15.54
C ALA A 110 21.15 -11.53 -16.06
N TRP A 111 21.17 -10.48 -15.23
CA TRP A 111 21.86 -9.23 -15.56
C TRP A 111 23.38 -9.44 -15.73
N ALA A 112 24.01 -10.15 -14.79
CA ALA A 112 25.45 -10.42 -14.82
C ALA A 112 25.87 -11.29 -16.00
N LEU A 113 24.98 -12.19 -16.45
CA LEU A 113 25.19 -13.05 -17.61
C LEU A 113 24.87 -12.33 -18.95
N GLY A 114 24.34 -11.12 -18.94
CA GLY A 114 23.89 -10.41 -20.14
C GLY A 114 22.59 -10.96 -20.76
N GLU A 115 21.89 -11.86 -20.07
CA GLU A 115 20.70 -12.57 -20.54
C GLU A 115 19.38 -12.01 -19.99
N LEU A 116 19.41 -10.86 -19.30
CA LEU A 116 18.19 -10.25 -18.76
C LEU A 116 17.37 -9.62 -19.88
N ARG A 117 16.46 -10.40 -20.45
CA ARG A 117 15.53 -9.96 -21.50
C ARG A 117 14.26 -9.33 -20.90
N PRO A 118 13.63 -8.35 -21.57
CA PRO A 118 12.42 -7.67 -21.06
C PRO A 118 11.30 -8.61 -20.64
N ALA A 119 10.97 -9.63 -21.45
CA ALA A 119 9.92 -10.59 -21.15
C ALA A 119 10.27 -11.47 -19.94
N GLY A 120 11.52 -11.94 -19.84
CA GLY A 120 12.02 -12.71 -18.71
C GLY A 120 11.99 -11.90 -17.41
N TYR A 121 12.37 -10.63 -17.49
CA TYR A 121 12.32 -9.72 -16.36
C TYR A 121 10.88 -9.55 -15.81
N VAL A 122 9.92 -9.25 -16.68
CA VAL A 122 8.51 -9.12 -16.31
C VAL A 122 7.97 -10.43 -15.73
N ALA A 123 8.34 -11.59 -16.31
CA ALA A 123 7.92 -12.90 -15.81
C ALA A 123 8.47 -13.21 -14.41
N LEU A 124 9.75 -12.87 -14.14
CA LEU A 124 10.37 -13.03 -12.81
C LEU A 124 9.67 -12.17 -11.76
N LEU A 125 9.38 -10.90 -12.08
CA LEU A 125 8.64 -10.01 -11.19
C LEU A 125 7.21 -10.51 -10.94
N ALA A 126 6.49 -10.91 -11.99
CA ALA A 126 5.13 -11.44 -11.87
C ALA A 126 5.09 -12.69 -10.99
N GLY A 127 5.98 -13.65 -11.23
CA GLY A 127 6.09 -14.86 -10.43
C GLY A 127 6.40 -14.56 -8.96
N SER A 128 7.31 -13.60 -8.69
CA SER A 128 7.73 -13.23 -7.34
C SER A 128 6.60 -12.69 -6.48
N SER A 129 5.60 -12.03 -7.08
CA SER A 129 4.52 -11.38 -6.35
C SER A 129 3.27 -12.25 -6.12
N VAL A 130 3.16 -13.42 -6.75
CA VAL A 130 1.93 -14.26 -6.71
C VAL A 130 1.48 -14.60 -5.28
N LEU A 131 2.41 -14.83 -4.36
CA LEU A 131 2.10 -15.19 -2.97
C LEU A 131 2.12 -13.98 -2.02
N HIS A 132 2.42 -12.77 -2.49
CA HIS A 132 2.66 -11.59 -1.64
C HIS A 132 1.53 -11.29 -0.64
N ALA A 133 0.28 -11.34 -1.07
CA ALA A 133 -0.86 -11.13 -0.17
C ALA A 133 -0.95 -12.19 0.93
N TRP A 134 -0.61 -13.44 0.61
CA TRP A 134 -0.60 -14.56 1.56
C TRP A 134 0.61 -14.51 2.50
N GLY A 135 1.76 -14.07 2.02
CA GLY A 135 2.95 -13.79 2.84
C GLY A 135 2.67 -12.70 3.86
N GLY A 136 2.03 -11.61 3.44
CA GLY A 136 1.58 -10.53 4.31
C GLY A 136 0.61 -11.00 5.40
N ALA A 137 -0.42 -11.78 5.04
CA ALA A 137 -1.32 -12.40 5.99
C ALA A 137 -0.58 -13.34 6.96
N GLY A 138 0.34 -14.17 6.43
CA GLY A 138 1.21 -15.06 7.21
C GLY A 138 2.08 -14.31 8.22
N LYS A 139 2.59 -13.12 7.86
CA LYS A 139 3.39 -12.25 8.73
C LYS A 139 2.61 -11.89 10.01
N TYR A 140 1.43 -11.32 9.87
CA TYR A 140 0.61 -10.90 11.01
C TYR A 140 0.06 -12.09 11.83
N ALA A 141 -0.37 -13.15 11.15
CA ALA A 141 -0.82 -14.38 11.82
C ALA A 141 0.31 -15.07 12.61
N LEU A 142 1.55 -15.01 12.11
CA LEU A 142 2.71 -15.52 12.83
C LEU A 142 3.03 -14.70 14.07
N LEU A 143 2.94 -13.36 13.99
CA LEU A 143 3.10 -12.46 15.14
C LEU A 143 2.08 -12.74 16.22
N ALA A 144 0.81 -12.97 15.83
CA ALA A 144 -0.26 -13.31 16.77
C ALA A 144 -0.04 -14.66 17.47
N ARG A 145 0.70 -15.58 16.88
CA ARG A 145 1.07 -16.88 17.46
C ARG A 145 2.31 -16.83 18.35
N VAL A 146 3.22 -15.91 18.06
CA VAL A 146 4.49 -15.77 18.80
C VAL A 146 4.32 -14.96 20.06
N LEU A 147 3.33 -14.04 20.09
CA LEU A 147 3.15 -13.07 21.17
C LEU A 147 1.80 -13.24 21.89
N PRO A 148 1.77 -13.01 23.21
CA PRO A 148 0.52 -12.92 23.98
C PRO A 148 -0.43 -11.85 23.43
N ALA A 149 -1.75 -12.02 23.63
CA ALA A 149 -2.78 -11.13 23.10
C ALA A 149 -2.54 -9.65 23.45
N GLY A 150 -2.20 -9.33 24.70
CA GLY A 150 -1.92 -7.96 25.15
C GLY A 150 -0.71 -7.27 24.53
N GLN A 151 0.15 -8.01 23.80
CA GLN A 151 1.36 -7.48 23.15
C GLN A 151 1.23 -7.38 21.63
N ARG A 152 0.19 -7.99 21.03
CA ARG A 152 0.00 -8.06 19.58
C ARG A 152 -0.14 -6.68 18.95
N LEU A 153 -0.89 -5.78 19.60
CA LEU A 153 -1.09 -4.41 19.10
C LEU A 153 0.25 -3.65 18.98
N ALA A 154 1.07 -3.70 20.03
CA ALA A 154 2.38 -3.06 20.02
C ALA A 154 3.32 -3.67 18.96
N ALA A 155 3.30 -4.99 18.78
CA ALA A 155 4.10 -5.66 17.76
C ALA A 155 3.65 -5.28 16.35
N ASN A 156 2.34 -5.28 16.08
CA ASN A 156 1.80 -4.86 14.80
C ASN A 156 2.12 -3.39 14.48
N ALA A 157 2.01 -2.51 15.49
CA ALA A 157 2.39 -1.12 15.35
C ALA A 157 3.87 -0.96 14.98
N LEU A 158 4.76 -1.70 15.64
CA LEU A 158 6.20 -1.65 15.37
C LEU A 158 6.54 -2.15 13.95
N VAL A 159 5.94 -3.26 13.53
CA VAL A 159 6.14 -3.81 12.18
C VAL A 159 5.54 -2.88 11.11
N SER A 160 4.37 -2.31 11.35
CA SER A 160 3.79 -1.32 10.41
C SER A 160 4.63 -0.05 10.32
N SER A 161 5.21 0.40 11.46
CA SER A 161 6.13 1.55 11.46
C SER A 161 7.42 1.27 10.69
N SER A 162 7.93 0.03 10.75
CA SER A 162 9.08 -0.41 9.94
C SER A 162 8.77 -0.30 8.45
N GLY A 163 7.60 -0.79 8.01
CA GLY A 163 7.15 -0.64 6.63
C GLY A 163 7.00 0.84 6.20
N SER A 164 6.42 1.68 7.05
CA SER A 164 6.30 3.12 6.77
C SER A 164 7.67 3.81 6.66
N ALA A 165 8.61 3.47 7.53
CA ALA A 165 9.98 3.97 7.45
C ALA A 165 10.70 3.51 6.17
N ALA A 166 10.44 2.27 5.73
CA ALA A 166 11.01 1.71 4.52
C ALA A 166 10.55 2.42 3.24
N VAL A 167 9.29 2.87 3.20
CA VAL A 167 8.77 3.68 2.07
C VAL A 167 9.50 5.02 1.93
N ILE A 168 10.03 5.57 3.03
CA ILE A 168 10.79 6.83 3.03
C ILE A 168 12.28 6.56 2.73
N VAL A 169 12.88 5.64 3.50
CA VAL A 169 14.32 5.40 3.48
C VAL A 169 14.74 4.55 2.27
N GLY A 170 13.89 3.61 1.86
CA GLY A 170 14.17 2.66 0.77
C GLY A 170 14.51 3.36 -0.55
N PRO A 171 13.63 4.23 -1.08
CA PRO A 171 13.90 4.95 -2.33
C PRO A 171 15.15 5.83 -2.28
N ALA A 172 15.42 6.50 -1.12
CA ALA A 172 16.65 7.27 -0.94
C ALA A 172 17.89 6.39 -1.04
N LEU A 173 17.86 5.26 -0.33
CA LEU A 173 18.97 4.30 -0.31
C LEU A 173 19.18 3.67 -1.70
N ALA A 174 18.09 3.31 -2.39
CA ALA A 174 18.16 2.81 -3.76
C ALA A 174 18.77 3.84 -4.71
N GLY A 175 18.33 5.09 -4.65
CA GLY A 175 18.88 6.18 -5.48
C GLY A 175 20.36 6.44 -5.20
N PHE A 176 20.79 6.34 -3.94
CA PHE A 176 22.20 6.46 -3.55
C PHE A 176 23.01 5.25 -4.05
N LEU A 177 22.53 4.03 -3.83
CA LEU A 177 23.21 2.80 -4.26
C LEU A 177 23.29 2.69 -5.78
N ALA A 178 22.29 3.17 -6.52
CA ALA A 178 22.29 3.16 -7.98
C ALA A 178 23.42 3.99 -8.62
N ALA A 179 24.10 4.85 -7.85
CA ALA A 179 25.31 5.53 -8.28
C ALA A 179 26.56 4.64 -8.27
N ALA A 180 26.55 3.56 -7.47
CA ALA A 180 27.69 2.68 -7.26
C ALA A 180 27.49 1.27 -7.85
N VAL A 181 26.23 0.79 -7.89
CA VAL A 181 25.88 -0.55 -8.37
C VAL A 181 24.71 -0.50 -9.35
N SER A 182 24.62 -1.47 -10.26
CA SER A 182 23.46 -1.52 -11.15
C SER A 182 22.17 -1.77 -10.38
N PRO A 183 21.01 -1.26 -10.86
CA PRO A 183 19.71 -1.43 -10.19
C PRO A 183 19.32 -2.89 -9.98
N ALA A 184 19.76 -3.79 -10.86
CA ALA A 184 19.52 -5.22 -10.73
C ALA A 184 20.14 -5.82 -9.45
N TRP A 185 21.30 -5.31 -8.99
CA TRP A 185 21.90 -5.75 -7.72
C TRP A 185 21.15 -5.23 -6.49
N ILE A 186 20.45 -4.10 -6.60
CA ILE A 186 19.57 -3.60 -5.53
C ILE A 186 18.39 -4.57 -5.35
N ILE A 187 17.81 -5.08 -6.46
CA ILE A 187 16.81 -6.15 -6.42
C ILE A 187 17.41 -7.43 -5.79
N GLY A 188 18.68 -7.70 -6.04
CA GLY A 188 19.41 -8.80 -5.41
C GLY A 188 19.54 -8.68 -3.88
N LEU A 189 19.76 -7.46 -3.37
CA LEU A 189 19.75 -7.20 -1.93
C LEU A 189 18.37 -7.45 -1.31
N ASP A 190 17.33 -7.05 -2.00
CA ASP A 190 15.94 -7.34 -1.61
C ASP A 190 15.69 -8.87 -1.58
N ALA A 191 16.09 -9.59 -2.63
CA ALA A 191 16.03 -11.04 -2.68
C ALA A 191 16.77 -11.71 -1.49
N ALA A 192 17.95 -11.21 -1.13
CA ALA A 192 18.70 -11.70 0.01
C ALA A 192 17.97 -11.46 1.34
N SER A 193 17.28 -10.32 1.51
CA SER A 193 16.48 -10.04 2.69
C SER A 193 15.33 -11.04 2.84
N PHE A 194 14.65 -11.40 1.73
CA PHE A 194 13.62 -12.42 1.70
C PHE A 194 14.17 -13.81 2.00
N ALA A 195 15.37 -14.17 1.52
CA ALA A 195 16.01 -15.43 1.87
C ALA A 195 16.25 -15.54 3.39
N VAL A 196 16.73 -14.47 4.02
CA VAL A 196 16.90 -14.42 5.49
C VAL A 196 15.56 -14.61 6.20
N LEU A 197 14.50 -13.92 5.75
CA LEU A 197 13.16 -14.04 6.34
C LEU A 197 12.61 -15.46 6.18
N ALA A 198 12.74 -16.07 5.01
CA ALA A 198 12.30 -17.42 4.73
C ALA A 198 12.93 -18.44 5.67
N VAL A 199 14.27 -18.35 5.87
CA VAL A 199 15.01 -19.20 6.82
C VAL A 199 14.54 -18.98 8.26
N ARG A 200 14.29 -17.72 8.67
CA ARG A 200 13.81 -17.42 10.03
C ARG A 200 12.39 -17.94 10.26
N ALA A 201 11.48 -17.75 9.32
CA ALA A 201 10.11 -18.26 9.39
C ALA A 201 10.08 -19.79 9.43
N GLY A 202 10.89 -20.44 8.59
CA GLY A 202 11.00 -21.90 8.55
C GLY A 202 11.53 -22.50 9.86
N ARG A 203 12.57 -21.89 10.45
CA ARG A 203 13.13 -22.33 11.74
C ARG A 203 12.15 -22.17 12.91
N LEU A 204 11.30 -21.16 12.88
CA LEU A 204 10.24 -20.99 13.86
C LEU A 204 9.19 -22.10 13.78
N GLY A 205 8.83 -22.50 12.56
CA GLY A 205 7.88 -23.58 12.35
C GLY A 205 8.41 -24.97 12.77
N SER A 206 9.69 -25.26 12.47
CA SER A 206 10.28 -26.56 12.83
C SER A 206 10.45 -26.74 14.34
N ARG A 207 10.84 -25.70 15.08
CA ARG A 207 11.02 -25.74 16.54
C ARG A 207 9.73 -26.09 17.30
N LYS A 208 8.58 -25.56 16.83
CA LYS A 208 7.27 -25.86 17.45
C LYS A 208 6.79 -27.29 17.18
N ARG A 209 7.18 -27.88 16.06
CA ARG A 209 6.89 -29.29 15.76
C ARG A 209 7.67 -30.25 16.67
N THR A 210 8.94 -29.95 16.96
CA THR A 210 9.78 -30.75 17.86
C THR A 210 9.39 -30.64 19.32
N ALA A 211 8.75 -29.52 19.71
CA ALA A 211 8.29 -29.29 21.09
C ALA A 211 6.92 -29.94 21.41
N GLY A 212 6.35 -30.75 20.52
CA GLY A 212 5.12 -31.52 20.77
C GLY A 212 3.84 -30.70 20.94
N GLN A 213 3.88 -29.42 20.62
CA GLN A 213 2.66 -28.59 20.64
C GLN A 213 1.86 -28.89 19.38
N ALA A 214 0.81 -29.72 19.51
CA ALA A 214 -0.23 -29.88 18.51
C ALA A 214 -0.78 -28.50 18.09
N PRO A 215 -1.22 -28.34 16.84
CA PRO A 215 -1.89 -27.11 16.42
C PRO A 215 -3.07 -26.88 17.38
N ALA A 216 -3.11 -25.76 18.05
CA ALA A 216 -4.32 -25.36 18.77
C ALA A 216 -5.40 -25.09 17.71
N GLU A 217 -6.26 -26.06 17.49
CA GLU A 217 -7.38 -26.01 16.52
C GLU A 217 -8.41 -24.94 16.81
N GLY A 218 -8.35 -24.26 17.96
CA GLY A 218 -9.27 -23.21 18.37
C GLY A 218 -8.81 -21.77 18.19
N ALA A 219 -7.57 -21.51 17.71
CA ALA A 219 -7.04 -20.14 17.58
C ALA A 219 -7.22 -19.52 16.17
N ALA A 220 -7.97 -20.19 15.30
CA ALA A 220 -8.24 -19.68 13.94
C ALA A 220 -9.33 -18.57 13.96
N ASP A 221 -10.21 -18.57 14.95
CA ASP A 221 -11.37 -17.68 14.97
C ASP A 221 -11.08 -16.26 15.53
N ASP A 222 -10.07 -16.10 16.39
CA ASP A 222 -9.76 -14.78 16.99
C ASP A 222 -8.67 -13.95 16.25
N ALA A 223 -7.97 -14.52 15.27
CA ALA A 223 -6.87 -13.83 14.58
C ALA A 223 -7.32 -13.06 13.33
N THR A 224 -8.61 -12.96 13.08
CA THR A 224 -9.21 -12.39 11.85
C THR A 224 -9.33 -10.86 11.85
N ASP A 225 -8.95 -10.17 12.92
CA ASP A 225 -9.22 -8.72 13.04
C ASP A 225 -8.14 -7.79 12.43
N SER A 226 -7.02 -8.31 11.90
CA SER A 226 -5.94 -7.45 11.38
C SER A 226 -5.34 -7.87 10.04
N ALA A 227 -5.72 -9.02 9.47
CA ALA A 227 -5.46 -9.36 8.08
C ALA A 227 -6.72 -9.02 7.25
N PRO A 228 -6.61 -8.68 5.95
CA PRO A 228 -7.78 -8.72 5.10
C PRO A 228 -8.34 -10.13 5.22
N ALA A 229 -9.46 -10.25 5.92
CA ALA A 229 -10.12 -11.53 6.15
C ALA A 229 -10.25 -12.26 4.81
N PRO A 230 -9.98 -13.59 4.76
CA PRO A 230 -10.28 -14.35 3.57
C PRO A 230 -11.73 -14.04 3.21
N VAL A 231 -11.95 -13.52 2.02
CA VAL A 231 -13.29 -13.14 1.56
C VAL A 231 -14.12 -14.42 1.61
N ASP A 232 -14.85 -14.62 2.71
CA ASP A 232 -15.95 -15.56 2.75
C ASP A 232 -16.95 -15.06 1.70
N THR A 233 -17.24 -15.88 0.70
CA THR A 233 -18.13 -15.48 -0.40
C THR A 233 -19.47 -15.01 0.10
N GLY A 234 -19.95 -15.54 1.25
CA GLY A 234 -21.14 -15.08 1.94
C GLY A 234 -20.98 -13.69 2.57
N GLN A 235 -19.88 -13.43 3.26
CA GLN A 235 -19.61 -12.12 3.87
C GLN A 235 -19.32 -11.05 2.80
N ALA A 236 -18.62 -11.39 1.72
CA ALA A 236 -18.42 -10.48 0.60
C ALA A 236 -19.72 -10.14 -0.12
N ALA A 237 -20.65 -11.11 -0.22
CA ALA A 237 -21.99 -10.87 -0.77
C ALA A 237 -22.83 -9.97 0.15
N ALA A 238 -22.78 -10.20 1.46
CA ALA A 238 -23.45 -9.37 2.46
C ALA A 238 -22.89 -7.94 2.46
N GLY A 239 -21.56 -7.79 2.45
CA GLY A 239 -20.90 -6.49 2.36
C GLY A 239 -21.26 -5.73 1.08
N ARG A 240 -21.33 -6.42 -0.06
CA ARG A 240 -21.78 -5.82 -1.34
C ARG A 240 -23.23 -5.38 -1.32
N ARG A 241 -24.13 -6.16 -0.71
CA ARG A 241 -25.54 -5.76 -0.55
C ARG A 241 -25.66 -4.52 0.32
N LEU A 242 -24.92 -4.47 1.41
CA LEU A 242 -24.90 -3.33 2.32
C LEU A 242 -24.38 -2.06 1.64
N LEU A 243 -23.24 -2.16 0.93
CA LEU A 243 -22.65 -1.04 0.19
C LEU A 243 -23.62 -0.53 -0.89
N ARG A 244 -24.36 -1.42 -1.59
CA ARG A 244 -25.36 -1.03 -2.58
C ARG A 244 -26.59 -0.37 -1.96
N GLY A 245 -26.95 -0.75 -0.74
CA GLY A 245 -28.07 -0.16 0.01
C GLY A 245 -27.73 1.19 0.67
N GLN A 246 -26.43 1.59 0.72
CA GLN A 246 -25.98 2.81 1.36
C GLN A 246 -25.15 3.65 0.39
N PRO A 247 -25.77 4.58 -0.36
CA PRO A 247 -25.11 5.36 -1.40
C PRO A 247 -23.93 6.20 -0.86
N GLU A 248 -23.96 6.57 0.40
CA GLU A 248 -22.88 7.33 1.04
C GLU A 248 -21.60 6.49 1.22
N LEU A 249 -21.73 5.24 1.67
CA LEU A 249 -20.61 4.30 1.78
C LEU A 249 -20.05 3.94 0.40
N LEU A 250 -20.93 3.77 -0.59
CA LEU A 250 -20.51 3.54 -1.97
C LEU A 250 -19.73 4.74 -2.53
N GLY A 251 -20.18 5.98 -2.22
CA GLY A 251 -19.49 7.20 -2.60
C GLY A 251 -18.08 7.30 -2.00
N ILE A 252 -17.92 6.96 -0.70
CA ILE A 252 -16.61 6.93 -0.04
C ILE A 252 -15.71 5.86 -0.68
N LEU A 253 -16.27 4.69 -0.97
CA LEU A 253 -15.53 3.59 -1.61
C LEU A 253 -15.07 3.99 -3.01
N ALA A 254 -15.97 4.55 -3.82
CA ALA A 254 -15.67 5.01 -5.17
C ALA A 254 -14.60 6.11 -5.16
N LEU A 255 -14.74 7.12 -4.30
CA LEU A 255 -13.72 8.17 -4.15
C LEU A 255 -12.36 7.57 -3.81
N THR A 256 -12.30 6.67 -2.83
CA THR A 256 -11.05 6.05 -2.39
C THR A 256 -10.45 5.16 -3.49
N TRP A 257 -11.30 4.40 -4.20
CA TRP A 257 -10.89 3.53 -5.29
C TRP A 257 -10.31 4.34 -6.46
N PHE A 258 -11.04 5.32 -6.96
CA PHE A 258 -10.59 6.16 -8.07
C PHE A 258 -9.36 6.99 -7.72
N PHE A 259 -9.26 7.46 -6.49
CA PHE A 259 -8.08 8.19 -6.02
C PHE A 259 -6.81 7.32 -6.07
N ASN A 260 -6.89 6.07 -5.56
CA ASN A 260 -5.78 5.13 -5.66
C ASN A 260 -5.52 4.66 -7.11
N PHE A 261 -6.57 4.51 -7.92
CA PHE A 261 -6.44 4.19 -9.33
C PHE A 261 -5.67 5.27 -10.11
N LEU A 262 -6.00 6.56 -9.89
CA LEU A 262 -5.34 7.68 -10.55
C LEU A 262 -3.90 7.91 -10.05
N TYR A 263 -3.55 7.37 -8.89
CA TYR A 263 -2.17 7.33 -8.40
C TYR A 263 -1.29 6.35 -9.19
N GLY A 264 -1.85 5.25 -9.68
CA GLY A 264 -1.10 4.20 -10.38
C GLY A 264 -0.29 4.69 -11.59
N PRO A 265 -0.85 5.48 -12.53
CA PRO A 265 -0.10 6.03 -13.66
C PRO A 265 1.07 6.92 -13.25
N VAL A 266 1.01 7.58 -12.08
CA VAL A 266 2.09 8.43 -11.56
C VAL A 266 3.33 7.59 -11.25
N GLU A 267 3.17 6.37 -10.72
CA GLU A 267 4.28 5.44 -10.42
C GLU A 267 5.07 5.06 -11.68
N VAL A 268 4.41 4.99 -12.84
CA VAL A 268 5.04 4.68 -14.13
C VAL A 268 5.61 5.93 -14.80
N ALA A 269 4.85 7.02 -14.77
CA ALA A 269 5.24 8.24 -15.48
C ALA A 269 6.40 8.98 -14.82
N LEU A 270 6.51 8.93 -13.47
CA LEU A 270 7.54 9.66 -12.75
C LEU A 270 8.97 9.19 -13.08
N PRO A 271 9.31 7.88 -13.10
CA PRO A 271 10.62 7.42 -13.55
C PRO A 271 10.96 7.85 -14.97
N LEU A 272 9.98 7.79 -15.88
CA LEU A 272 10.14 8.19 -17.28
C LEU A 272 10.30 9.71 -17.43
N HIS A 273 9.62 10.49 -16.61
CA HIS A 273 9.82 11.95 -16.54
C HIS A 273 11.24 12.30 -16.08
N VAL A 274 11.71 11.63 -15.02
CA VAL A 274 13.07 11.87 -14.48
C VAL A 274 14.15 11.54 -15.53
N THR A 275 14.01 10.44 -16.26
CA THR A 275 15.00 10.04 -17.27
C THR A 275 14.85 10.77 -18.59
N GLY A 276 13.63 10.85 -19.13
CA GLY A 276 13.37 11.36 -20.47
C GLY A 276 13.28 12.89 -20.54
N ASP A 277 12.58 13.51 -19.56
CA ASP A 277 12.35 14.96 -19.60
C ASP A 277 13.39 15.76 -18.83
N LEU A 278 13.84 15.23 -17.68
CA LEU A 278 14.82 15.90 -16.81
C LEU A 278 16.25 15.43 -17.07
N HIS A 279 16.45 14.37 -17.88
CA HIS A 279 17.76 13.76 -18.18
C HIS A 279 18.58 13.46 -16.91
N ALA A 280 17.88 13.05 -15.83
CA ALA A 280 18.45 12.86 -14.50
C ALA A 280 18.53 11.37 -14.11
N GLY A 281 19.40 11.08 -13.15
CA GLY A 281 19.65 9.71 -12.69
C GLY A 281 18.69 9.24 -11.60
N ALA A 282 18.82 7.96 -11.20
CA ALA A 282 18.03 7.29 -10.16
C ALA A 282 18.05 8.03 -8.81
N ARG A 283 19.10 8.80 -8.53
CA ARG A 283 19.19 9.61 -7.31
C ARG A 283 18.07 10.64 -7.22
N LEU A 284 17.71 11.30 -8.31
CA LEU A 284 16.61 12.27 -8.33
C LEU A 284 15.28 11.56 -8.12
N LEU A 285 15.05 10.40 -8.77
CA LEU A 285 13.85 9.60 -8.56
C LEU A 285 13.72 9.16 -7.08
N GLY A 286 14.82 8.68 -6.49
CA GLY A 286 14.86 8.34 -5.08
C GLY A 286 14.51 9.54 -4.18
N LEU A 287 14.96 10.75 -4.52
CA LEU A 287 14.67 11.97 -3.79
C LEU A 287 13.17 12.35 -3.88
N TYR A 288 12.54 12.22 -5.05
CA TYR A 288 11.08 12.41 -5.20
C TYR A 288 10.30 11.54 -4.23
N TRP A 289 10.57 10.23 -4.22
CA TRP A 289 9.85 9.29 -3.34
C TRP A 289 10.17 9.49 -1.86
N THR A 290 11.41 9.81 -1.52
CA THR A 290 11.83 10.06 -0.13
C THR A 290 11.13 11.28 0.45
N LEU A 291 11.14 12.40 -0.28
CA LEU A 291 10.50 13.63 0.18
C LEU A 291 8.97 13.50 0.21
N PHE A 292 8.38 12.80 -0.76
CA PHE A 292 6.97 12.44 -0.72
C PHE A 292 6.63 11.62 0.53
N GLY A 293 7.38 10.55 0.80
CA GLY A 293 7.17 9.68 1.95
C GLY A 293 7.36 10.41 3.28
N ALA A 294 8.42 11.22 3.41
CA ALA A 294 8.64 12.07 4.58
C ALA A 294 7.50 13.06 4.79
N GLY A 295 7.05 13.70 3.70
CA GLY A 295 5.89 14.57 3.70
C GLY A 295 4.62 13.84 4.16
N ALA A 296 4.39 12.63 3.67
CA ALA A 296 3.22 11.82 4.04
C ALA A 296 3.19 11.47 5.53
N VAL A 297 4.35 11.19 6.13
CA VAL A 297 4.46 10.98 7.59
C VAL A 297 4.13 12.26 8.34
N LEU A 298 4.69 13.40 7.95
CA LEU A 298 4.36 14.69 8.57
C LEU A 298 2.87 15.01 8.46
N GLY A 299 2.27 14.81 7.28
CA GLY A 299 0.84 14.98 7.07
C GLY A 299 -0.01 14.05 7.93
N ALA A 300 0.36 12.78 8.03
CA ALA A 300 -0.34 11.80 8.85
C ALA A 300 -0.30 12.16 10.34
N LEU A 301 0.82 12.70 10.85
CA LEU A 301 0.92 13.19 12.23
C LEU A 301 -0.05 14.36 12.49
N CYS A 302 -0.31 15.19 11.46
CA CYS A 302 -1.28 16.28 11.55
C CYS A 302 -2.75 15.81 11.45
N ALA A 303 -3.03 14.56 11.07
CA ALA A 303 -4.39 14.06 10.90
C ALA A 303 -5.25 14.19 12.18
N GLY A 304 -4.63 14.08 13.35
CA GLY A 304 -5.30 14.27 14.64
C GLY A 304 -5.89 15.66 14.83
N THR A 305 -5.25 16.70 14.31
CA THR A 305 -5.74 18.10 14.38
C THR A 305 -6.91 18.35 13.43
N LEU A 306 -6.94 17.62 12.29
CA LEU A 306 -8.00 17.72 11.29
C LEU A 306 -9.34 17.11 11.75
N ARG A 307 -9.35 16.28 12.82
CA ARG A 307 -10.57 15.67 13.35
C ARG A 307 -11.61 16.69 13.87
N ARG A 308 -11.20 17.92 14.12
CA ARG A 308 -12.11 19.01 14.52
C ARG A 308 -12.86 19.64 13.33
N LEU A 309 -12.43 19.33 12.11
CA LEU A 309 -13.02 19.85 10.89
C LEU A 309 -14.00 18.83 10.31
N PRO A 310 -14.98 19.25 9.50
CA PRO A 310 -15.89 18.32 8.83
C PRO A 310 -15.08 17.43 7.88
N LEU A 311 -15.17 16.10 8.09
CA LEU A 311 -14.30 15.11 7.45
C LEU A 311 -14.40 15.11 5.92
N TRP A 312 -15.60 15.31 5.38
CA TRP A 312 -15.82 15.29 3.93
C TRP A 312 -15.11 16.43 3.18
N PRO A 313 -15.30 17.72 3.53
CA PRO A 313 -14.56 18.82 2.91
C PRO A 313 -13.05 18.63 3.02
N VAL A 314 -12.56 18.17 4.18
CA VAL A 314 -11.12 17.89 4.37
C VAL A 314 -10.64 16.78 3.42
N THR A 315 -11.38 15.69 3.31
CA THR A 315 -11.03 14.59 2.40
C THR A 315 -11.03 15.03 0.94
N LEU A 316 -12.03 15.80 0.51
CA LEU A 316 -12.08 16.37 -0.84
C LEU A 316 -10.96 17.39 -1.07
N GLY A 317 -10.63 18.20 -0.06
CA GLY A 317 -9.49 19.12 -0.10
C GLY A 317 -8.16 18.40 -0.27
N ILE A 318 -7.98 17.24 0.38
CA ILE A 318 -6.80 16.37 0.21
C ILE A 318 -6.73 15.84 -1.22
N VAL A 319 -7.83 15.29 -1.76
CA VAL A 319 -7.89 14.76 -3.12
C VAL A 319 -7.59 15.87 -4.14
N ALA A 320 -8.22 17.04 -4.00
CA ALA A 320 -7.98 18.19 -4.87
C ALA A 320 -6.55 18.72 -4.74
N GLY A 321 -6.06 18.89 -3.51
CA GLY A 321 -4.71 19.37 -3.25
C GLY A 321 -3.64 18.46 -3.84
N TRP A 322 -3.78 17.12 -3.69
CA TRP A 322 -2.89 16.16 -4.35
C TRP A 322 -2.93 16.32 -5.88
N GLY A 323 -4.12 16.38 -6.49
CA GLY A 323 -4.25 16.61 -7.93
C GLY A 323 -3.55 17.88 -8.40
N LEU A 324 -3.66 18.98 -7.63
CA LEU A 324 -3.04 20.27 -7.96
C LEU A 324 -1.50 20.17 -7.96
N THR A 325 -0.89 19.38 -7.07
CA THR A 325 0.57 19.24 -7.01
C THR A 325 1.18 18.55 -8.24
N LEU A 326 0.37 17.84 -9.04
CA LEU A 326 0.82 17.18 -10.26
C LEU A 326 0.73 18.09 -11.51
N VAL A 327 -0.04 19.18 -11.46
CA VAL A 327 -0.22 20.11 -12.61
C VAL A 327 1.10 20.71 -13.11
N PRO A 328 2.05 21.15 -12.25
CA PRO A 328 3.31 21.73 -12.69
C PRO A 328 4.17 20.81 -13.59
N PHE A 329 4.02 19.50 -13.48
CA PHE A 329 4.72 18.55 -14.36
C PHE A 329 4.32 18.73 -15.82
N GLY A 330 3.01 18.93 -16.10
CA GLY A 330 2.50 19.18 -17.45
C GLY A 330 2.90 20.53 -18.01
N LEU A 331 3.15 21.51 -17.16
CA LEU A 331 3.60 22.85 -17.56
C LEU A 331 5.10 22.92 -17.88
N GLY A 332 5.81 21.79 -17.75
CA GLY A 332 7.25 21.75 -17.99
C GLY A 332 8.06 22.48 -16.93
N ALA A 333 7.56 22.56 -15.71
CA ALA A 333 8.24 23.23 -14.60
C ALA A 333 9.60 22.58 -14.31
N PRO A 334 10.60 23.34 -13.85
CA PRO A 334 11.93 22.81 -13.53
C PRO A 334 11.87 21.79 -12.38
N ALA A 335 12.88 20.90 -12.33
CA ALA A 335 12.96 19.80 -11.35
C ALA A 335 12.78 20.25 -9.89
N ALA A 336 13.31 21.41 -9.52
CA ALA A 336 13.17 21.94 -8.17
C ALA A 336 11.69 22.24 -7.81
N VAL A 337 10.91 22.78 -8.75
CA VAL A 337 9.49 23.09 -8.56
C VAL A 337 8.67 21.82 -8.48
N THR A 338 8.87 20.88 -9.42
CA THR A 338 8.15 19.61 -9.44
C THR A 338 8.47 18.76 -8.21
N LEU A 339 9.73 18.78 -7.74
CA LEU A 339 10.15 18.13 -6.50
C LEU A 339 9.46 18.73 -5.27
N ALA A 340 9.44 20.07 -5.17
CA ALA A 340 8.75 20.77 -4.07
C ALA A 340 7.23 20.49 -4.08
N CYS A 341 6.60 20.53 -5.25
CA CYS A 341 5.18 20.21 -5.41
C CYS A 341 4.87 18.76 -5.03
N PHE A 342 5.69 17.80 -5.47
CA PHE A 342 5.50 16.39 -5.15
C PHE A 342 5.70 16.12 -3.64
N SER A 343 6.67 16.80 -3.02
CA SER A 343 6.90 16.74 -1.57
C SER A 343 5.72 17.29 -0.77
N LEU A 344 5.18 18.45 -1.21
CA LEU A 344 3.96 19.03 -0.66
C LEU A 344 2.76 18.08 -0.85
N GLY A 345 2.71 17.41 -2.00
CA GLY A 345 1.74 16.37 -2.29
C GLY A 345 1.78 15.25 -1.27
N GLY A 346 2.96 14.85 -0.80
CA GLY A 346 3.11 13.88 0.29
C GLY A 346 2.47 14.36 1.58
N ILE A 347 2.71 15.60 2.00
CA ILE A 347 2.11 16.20 3.21
C ILE A 347 0.58 16.19 3.11
N ILE A 348 0.04 16.56 1.96
CA ILE A 348 -1.40 16.60 1.69
C ILE A 348 -1.98 15.18 1.70
N TYR A 349 -1.30 14.22 1.06
CA TYR A 349 -1.77 12.83 0.96
C TYR A 349 -1.77 12.10 2.31
N GLY A 350 -0.82 12.41 3.21
CA GLY A 350 -0.59 11.66 4.45
C GLY A 350 -1.82 11.38 5.31
N PRO A 351 -2.70 12.36 5.58
CA PRO A 351 -3.91 12.15 6.39
C PRO A 351 -4.99 11.31 5.72
N PHE A 352 -4.95 11.13 4.38
CA PHE A 352 -6.04 10.54 3.59
C PHE A 352 -6.48 9.17 4.09
N THR A 353 -5.53 8.28 4.36
CA THR A 353 -5.83 6.92 4.79
C THR A 353 -6.61 6.92 6.11
N ALA A 354 -6.14 7.67 7.11
CA ALA A 354 -6.80 7.75 8.41
C ALA A 354 -8.20 8.35 8.30
N LEU A 355 -8.36 9.45 7.54
CA LEU A 355 -9.65 10.11 7.34
C LEU A 355 -10.63 9.22 6.56
N SER A 356 -10.16 8.52 5.52
CA SER A 356 -11.02 7.59 4.77
C SER A 356 -11.52 6.44 5.65
N PHE A 357 -10.68 5.89 6.53
CA PHE A 357 -11.12 4.87 7.50
C PHE A 357 -12.15 5.44 8.47
N THR A 358 -11.92 6.64 9.02
CA THR A 358 -12.85 7.29 9.94
C THR A 358 -14.21 7.52 9.28
N LEU A 359 -14.24 7.97 8.02
CA LEU A 359 -15.48 8.15 7.26
C LEU A 359 -16.28 6.85 7.14
N PHE A 360 -15.60 5.71 6.90
CA PHE A 360 -16.27 4.40 6.89
C PHE A 360 -16.77 4.00 8.26
N GLN A 361 -15.99 4.23 9.31
CA GLN A 361 -16.35 3.87 10.70
C GLN A 361 -17.56 4.67 11.17
N ASP A 362 -17.60 5.97 10.91
CA ASP A 362 -18.68 6.86 11.37
C ASP A 362 -20.03 6.57 10.67
N ARG A 363 -19.99 5.94 9.49
CA ARG A 363 -21.19 5.67 8.67
C ARG A 363 -21.62 4.20 8.68
N THR A 364 -20.89 3.34 9.38
CA THR A 364 -21.18 1.90 9.41
C THR A 364 -21.60 1.49 10.83
N PRO A 365 -22.77 0.84 10.99
CA PRO A 365 -23.15 0.24 12.27
C PRO A 365 -22.07 -0.72 12.78
N ALA A 366 -21.81 -0.74 14.08
CA ALA A 366 -20.74 -1.53 14.69
C ALA A 366 -20.82 -3.04 14.32
N ALA A 367 -22.03 -3.61 14.22
CA ALA A 367 -22.25 -5.01 13.84
C ALA A 367 -21.82 -5.35 12.40
N LEU A 368 -21.67 -4.35 11.52
CA LEU A 368 -21.37 -4.54 10.09
C LEU A 368 -20.01 -3.98 9.70
N LEU A 369 -19.31 -3.37 10.66
CA LEU A 369 -18.06 -2.65 10.42
C LEU A 369 -16.96 -3.55 9.84
N THR A 370 -16.75 -4.72 10.39
CA THR A 370 -15.77 -5.71 9.91
C THR A 370 -16.05 -6.13 8.46
N THR A 371 -17.31 -6.38 8.13
CA THR A 371 -17.77 -6.78 6.79
C THR A 371 -17.54 -5.66 5.77
N VAL A 372 -17.86 -4.42 6.12
CA VAL A 372 -17.66 -3.25 5.23
C VAL A 372 -16.19 -2.96 5.03
N LEU A 373 -15.37 -3.01 6.09
CA LEU A 373 -13.92 -2.80 5.99
C LEU A 373 -13.24 -3.90 5.18
N ALA A 374 -13.67 -5.16 5.31
CA ALA A 374 -13.18 -6.26 4.47
C ALA A 374 -13.54 -6.05 2.98
N ALA A 375 -14.77 -5.67 2.68
CA ALA A 375 -15.21 -5.37 1.32
C ALA A 375 -14.45 -4.16 0.72
N ARG A 376 -14.20 -3.12 1.53
CA ARG A 376 -13.33 -1.99 1.17
C ARG A 376 -11.92 -2.45 0.83
N GLY A 377 -11.31 -3.25 1.70
CA GLY A 377 -9.96 -3.78 1.49
C GLY A 377 -9.84 -4.57 0.19
N ALA A 378 -10.80 -5.48 -0.07
CA ALA A 378 -10.85 -6.27 -1.30
C ALA A 378 -10.99 -5.39 -2.56
N ALA A 379 -11.81 -4.35 -2.51
CA ALA A 379 -11.96 -3.42 -3.62
C ALA A 379 -10.66 -2.64 -3.89
N LEU A 380 -10.01 -2.12 -2.85
CA LEU A 380 -8.80 -1.31 -2.98
C LEU A 380 -7.58 -2.10 -3.46
N LEU A 381 -7.54 -3.43 -3.25
CA LEU A 381 -6.48 -4.29 -3.79
C LEU A 381 -6.37 -4.22 -5.32
N THR A 382 -7.42 -3.79 -6.03
CA THR A 382 -7.42 -3.69 -7.49
C THR A 382 -7.11 -2.27 -8.00
N ALA A 383 -7.30 -1.24 -7.19
CA ALA A 383 -7.27 0.15 -7.63
C ALA A 383 -5.90 0.57 -8.19
N ALA A 384 -4.87 0.58 -7.36
CA ALA A 384 -3.53 0.99 -7.77
C ALA A 384 -2.94 0.08 -8.85
N PRO A 385 -2.99 -1.26 -8.74
CA PRO A 385 -2.45 -2.13 -9.78
C PRO A 385 -3.10 -1.95 -11.16
N VAL A 386 -4.42 -1.73 -11.23
CA VAL A 386 -5.10 -1.46 -12.51
C VAL A 386 -4.67 -0.11 -13.08
N GLY A 387 -4.57 0.91 -12.23
CA GLY A 387 -4.03 2.22 -12.62
C GLY A 387 -2.61 2.14 -13.15
N THR A 388 -1.73 1.43 -12.46
CA THR A 388 -0.34 1.22 -12.85
C THR A 388 -0.24 0.46 -14.18
N ALA A 389 -1.06 -0.57 -14.39
CA ALA A 389 -1.09 -1.31 -15.66
C ALA A 389 -1.46 -0.41 -16.85
N LEU A 390 -2.37 0.54 -16.64
CA LEU A 390 -2.72 1.54 -17.66
C LEU A 390 -1.66 2.63 -17.84
N GLY A 391 -0.86 2.89 -16.81
CA GLY A 391 0.20 3.90 -16.82
C GLY A 391 1.22 3.69 -17.94
N GLY A 392 1.60 2.44 -18.23
CA GLY A 392 2.55 2.10 -19.30
C GLY A 392 2.08 2.52 -20.70
N PRO A 393 0.93 2.00 -21.19
CA PRO A 393 0.35 2.40 -22.47
C PRO A 393 0.06 3.91 -22.57
N LEU A 394 -0.47 4.51 -21.50
CA LEU A 394 -0.75 5.95 -21.47
C LEU A 394 0.53 6.78 -21.60
N THR A 395 1.59 6.40 -20.89
CA THR A 395 2.86 7.13 -20.95
C THR A 395 3.56 6.94 -22.31
N ALA A 396 3.42 5.76 -22.91
CA ALA A 396 3.94 5.51 -24.25
C ALA A 396 3.21 6.35 -25.34
N ALA A 397 1.91 6.56 -25.17
CA ALA A 397 1.09 7.30 -26.15
C ALA A 397 1.15 8.83 -25.95
N LEU A 398 1.13 9.31 -24.71
CA LEU A 398 0.95 10.73 -24.38
C LEU A 398 2.21 11.40 -23.83
N GLY A 399 3.22 10.62 -23.48
CA GLY A 399 4.42 11.08 -22.78
C GLY A 399 4.23 11.26 -21.28
N PRO A 400 5.34 11.23 -20.50
CA PRO A 400 5.28 11.20 -19.03
C PRO A 400 4.71 12.48 -18.42
N ARG A 401 5.06 13.65 -18.92
CA ARG A 401 4.53 14.95 -18.43
C ARG A 401 3.02 15.03 -18.56
N THR A 402 2.50 14.64 -19.71
CA THR A 402 1.05 14.66 -19.97
C THR A 402 0.31 13.71 -19.06
N VAL A 403 0.85 12.50 -18.83
CA VAL A 403 0.22 11.51 -17.92
C VAL A 403 0.21 12.00 -16.46
N LEU A 404 1.30 12.60 -15.99
CA LEU A 404 1.34 13.21 -14.64
C LEU A 404 0.29 14.32 -14.48
N ALA A 405 0.23 15.25 -15.44
CA ALA A 405 -0.77 16.32 -15.44
C ALA A 405 -2.21 15.79 -15.58
N ALA A 406 -2.43 14.84 -16.49
CA ALA A 406 -3.74 14.22 -16.70
C ALA A 406 -4.23 13.49 -15.44
N SER A 407 -3.36 12.76 -14.74
CA SER A 407 -3.67 12.16 -13.44
C SER A 407 -4.04 13.23 -12.40
N GLY A 408 -3.31 14.34 -12.37
CA GLY A 408 -3.63 15.49 -11.51
C GLY A 408 -4.98 16.09 -11.82
N LEU A 409 -5.25 16.41 -13.08
CA LEU A 409 -6.51 16.99 -13.54
C LEU A 409 -7.70 16.05 -13.34
N ALA A 410 -7.53 14.75 -13.60
CA ALA A 410 -8.55 13.74 -13.34
C ALA A 410 -8.85 13.62 -11.84
N THR A 411 -7.84 13.77 -11.00
CA THR A 411 -8.00 13.78 -9.54
C THR A 411 -8.75 15.04 -9.06
N LEU A 412 -8.48 16.19 -9.65
CA LEU A 412 -9.25 17.42 -9.42
C LEU A 412 -10.72 17.26 -9.86
N ALA A 413 -10.95 16.70 -11.04
CA ALA A 413 -12.29 16.40 -11.54
C ALA A 413 -13.03 15.41 -10.63
N LEU A 414 -12.35 14.39 -10.10
CA LEU A 414 -12.90 13.45 -9.12
C LEU A 414 -13.35 14.18 -7.84
N ALA A 415 -12.55 15.09 -7.32
CA ALA A 415 -12.92 15.89 -6.15
C ALA A 415 -14.13 16.80 -6.44
N ALA A 416 -14.13 17.49 -7.58
CA ALA A 416 -15.22 18.38 -7.99
C ALA A 416 -16.53 17.62 -8.22
N THR A 417 -16.51 16.51 -8.96
CA THR A 417 -17.71 15.67 -9.22
C THR A 417 -18.26 15.08 -7.94
N THR A 418 -17.42 14.64 -7.02
CA THR A 418 -17.86 14.13 -5.71
C THR A 418 -18.46 15.25 -4.86
N ALA A 419 -17.89 16.46 -4.88
CA ALA A 419 -18.42 17.62 -4.16
C ALA A 419 -19.80 18.01 -4.69
N THR A 420 -19.98 18.11 -6.01
CA THR A 420 -21.26 18.47 -6.64
C THR A 420 -22.33 17.40 -6.40
N ALA A 421 -22.00 16.12 -6.55
CA ALA A 421 -22.94 15.02 -6.27
C ALA A 421 -23.44 15.06 -4.81
N ARG A 422 -22.57 15.39 -3.86
CA ARG A 422 -22.98 15.54 -2.45
C ARG A 422 -23.87 16.76 -2.23
N ALA A 423 -23.54 17.92 -2.82
CA ALA A 423 -24.34 19.14 -2.70
C ALA A 423 -25.77 18.93 -3.22
N LEU A 424 -25.90 18.26 -4.37
CA LEU A 424 -27.21 17.92 -4.96
C LEU A 424 -27.99 16.92 -4.07
N GLY A 425 -27.32 15.91 -3.51
CA GLY A 425 -27.94 14.93 -2.61
C GLY A 425 -28.43 15.55 -1.29
N THR A 426 -27.77 16.58 -0.77
CA THR A 426 -28.25 17.32 0.41
C THR A 426 -29.42 18.24 0.08
N ALA A 427 -29.40 18.91 -1.06
CA ALA A 427 -30.50 19.78 -1.50
C ALA A 427 -31.82 19.04 -1.68
N HIS A 428 -31.79 17.80 -2.25
CA HIS A 428 -32.97 16.96 -2.37
C HIS A 428 -33.55 16.50 -1.04
N ARG A 429 -32.74 16.34 0.00
CA ARG A 429 -33.21 15.94 1.34
C ARG A 429 -33.85 17.09 2.10
N THR A 430 -33.38 18.31 1.92
CA THR A 430 -33.96 19.51 2.56
C THR A 430 -35.25 19.98 1.88
N GLY A 431 -35.34 19.90 0.55
CA GLY A 431 -36.56 20.26 -0.20
C GLY A 431 -37.72 19.27 -0.01
N GLY A 432 -37.43 17.99 0.34
CA GLY A 432 -38.48 17.00 0.62
C GLY A 432 -39.12 17.12 2.00
N SER A 433 -38.50 17.80 2.95
CA SER A 433 -39.03 17.96 4.32
C SER A 433 -39.97 19.17 4.47
N GLU A 434 -39.97 20.10 3.51
CA GLU A 434 -40.86 21.27 3.53
C GLU A 434 -42.26 21.00 2.91
N SER A 435 -42.50 19.81 2.31
CA SER A 435 -43.73 19.46 1.64
C SER A 435 -44.67 18.53 2.43
N GLU A 436 -44.34 18.23 3.70
CA GLU A 436 -45.26 17.42 4.55
C GLU A 436 -46.24 18.38 5.23
N PRO A 437 -47.58 18.32 4.87
CA PRO A 437 -48.59 19.19 5.48
C PRO A 437 -48.69 18.83 6.97
N ALA A 438 -48.76 19.85 7.80
CA ALA A 438 -48.93 19.72 9.23
C ALA A 438 -50.15 18.80 9.54
N PRO A 439 -50.06 17.88 10.54
CA PRO A 439 -51.18 17.05 10.91
C PRO A 439 -52.35 17.93 11.37
N ALA A 440 -53.54 17.70 10.77
CA ALA A 440 -54.76 18.39 11.16
C ALA A 440 -55.05 18.19 12.66
N GLU A 441 -55.22 19.26 13.39
CA GLU A 441 -55.62 19.21 14.79
C GLU A 441 -56.93 18.39 14.96
N PRO A 442 -56.99 17.46 15.92
CA PRO A 442 -58.24 16.76 16.20
C PRO A 442 -59.23 17.76 16.81
N GLY A 443 -60.38 17.96 16.11
CA GLY A 443 -61.44 18.84 16.53
C GLY A 443 -61.92 18.53 17.93
N ALA A 444 -62.08 19.57 18.74
CA ALA A 444 -62.65 19.54 20.07
C ALA A 444 -64.11 19.00 20.00
N PRO A 445 -64.53 18.12 20.93
CA PRO A 445 -65.90 17.67 21.02
C PRO A 445 -66.76 18.77 21.60
N SER A 446 -67.88 19.06 20.94
CA SER A 446 -68.99 19.88 21.38
C SER A 446 -69.84 19.19 22.44
#